data_39473e946e61b69262da558ac8157a3b
#
_entry.id   39473e946e61b69262da558ac8157a3b
#
_cell.length_a   1.000
_cell.length_b   1.000
_cell.length_c   1.000
_cell.angle_alpha   90.00
_cell.angle_beta   90.00
_cell.angle_gamma   90.00
#
_symmetry.space_group_name_H-M   'P 1'
#
loop_
_entity.id
_entity.type
_entity.pdbx_description
1 polymer ?
#
loop_
_entity_poly.entity_id
_entity_poly.type
_entity_poly.pdbx_seq_one_letter_code
_entity_poly.pdbx_strand_id
1 'polypeptide(L)'
;HYLLKGSVVYARSCKSAHKLGPKAVIVGCSAYIGYDEDFVFVSEDTKISCPLEDKTAQLFLEPSNQVVISLLKGHTPSESNKRSKEAYKRNIQKLMSSSSSKGDVELIPNLVWDYMHQVCLEPLAN
;
A
#
# COMPACT_ATOMS: atom_id res chain seq x y z
N HIS A 1 2.72 23.08 5.51
CA HIS A 1 3.39 22.19 6.46
C HIS A 1 2.61 22.03 7.76
N TYR A 2 1.96 23.11 8.24
CA TYR A 2 1.16 23.05 9.47
C TYR A 2 0.01 22.05 9.40
N LEU A 3 -0.54 21.85 8.20
CA LEU A 3 -1.67 20.96 8.00
C LEU A 3 -1.35 19.49 8.29
N LEU A 4 -0.06 19.11 8.27
CA LEU A 4 0.38 17.73 8.50
C LEU A 4 0.76 17.46 9.96
N LYS A 5 0.87 18.51 10.79
CA LYS A 5 1.29 18.35 12.19
C LYS A 5 0.29 17.47 12.96
N GLY A 6 0.79 16.40 13.57
CA GLY A 6 -0.04 15.46 14.33
C GLY A 6 -0.88 14.52 13.47
N SER A 7 -0.80 14.62 12.15
CA SER A 7 -1.59 13.79 11.23
C SER A 7 -0.87 12.52 10.84
N VAL A 8 -1.64 11.51 10.44
CA VAL A 8 -1.10 10.32 9.75
C VAL A 8 -1.40 10.51 8.27
N VAL A 9 -0.36 10.41 7.45
CA VAL A 9 -0.49 10.57 6.01
C VAL A 9 -0.28 9.22 5.33
N TYR A 10 -1.20 8.87 4.43
CA TYR A 10 -1.03 7.72 3.54
C TYR A 10 -1.06 8.19 2.09
N ALA A 11 -0.02 7.88 1.34
CA ALA A 11 0.09 8.27 -0.06
C ALA A 11 0.35 7.04 -0.93
N ARG A 12 -0.56 6.80 -1.86
CA ARG A 12 -0.46 5.73 -2.86
C ARG A 12 0.18 6.27 -4.15
N SER A 13 1.15 7.13 -4.02
CA SER A 13 1.84 7.69 -5.18
C SER A 13 3.26 7.17 -5.27
N CYS A 14 3.76 7.13 -6.50
CA CYS A 14 5.10 6.65 -6.78
C CYS A 14 6.16 7.42 -6.01
N LYS A 15 7.06 6.70 -5.34
CA LYS A 15 8.19 7.27 -4.59
C LYS A 15 7.78 8.30 -3.52
N SER A 16 6.52 8.21 -3.05
CA SER A 16 6.00 9.18 -2.09
C SER A 16 6.80 9.21 -0.78
N ALA A 17 7.27 8.05 -0.32
CA ALA A 17 8.04 7.96 0.92
C ALA A 17 9.50 8.36 0.74
N HIS A 18 9.99 8.52 -0.48
CA HIS A 18 11.40 8.82 -0.75
C HIS A 18 11.76 10.29 -0.45
N LYS A 19 10.90 11.22 -0.84
CA LYS A 19 11.13 12.65 -0.62
C LYS A 19 10.10 13.28 0.32
N LEU A 20 8.83 13.13 0.01
CA LEU A 20 7.75 13.76 0.77
C LEU A 20 7.60 13.15 2.16
N GLY A 21 7.76 11.84 2.29
CA GLY A 21 7.62 11.16 3.57
C GLY A 21 8.55 11.72 4.66
N PRO A 22 9.88 11.74 4.43
CA PRO A 22 10.80 12.29 5.41
C PRO A 22 10.51 13.75 5.76
N LYS A 23 10.15 14.58 4.77
CA LYS A 23 9.78 15.97 5.03
C LYS A 23 8.53 16.09 5.89
N ALA A 24 7.51 15.26 5.61
CA ALA A 24 6.27 15.27 6.39
C ALA A 24 6.53 14.91 7.86
N VAL A 25 7.37 13.93 8.11
CA VAL A 25 7.74 13.52 9.49
C VAL A 25 8.51 14.65 10.20
N ILE A 26 9.44 15.29 9.50
CA ILE A 26 10.22 16.41 10.06
C ILE A 26 9.30 17.57 10.47
N VAL A 27 8.26 17.88 9.69
CA VAL A 27 7.35 18.99 10.01
C VAL A 27 6.26 18.64 11.01
N GLY A 28 6.30 17.46 11.60
CA GLY A 28 5.44 17.09 12.74
C GLY A 28 4.31 16.12 12.43
N CYS A 29 4.30 15.49 11.27
CA CYS A 29 3.38 14.40 10.96
C CYS A 29 3.64 13.23 11.92
N SER A 30 2.58 12.60 12.44
CA SER A 30 2.71 11.47 13.36
C SER A 30 3.27 10.23 12.67
N ALA A 31 2.92 10.01 11.41
CA ALA A 31 3.44 8.93 10.59
C ALA A 31 3.17 9.21 9.13
N TYR A 32 3.98 8.65 8.27
CA TYR A 32 3.80 8.71 6.84
C TYR A 32 3.94 7.30 6.27
N ILE A 33 2.87 6.79 5.65
CA ILE A 33 2.87 5.50 4.99
C ILE A 33 2.83 5.75 3.48
N GLY A 34 3.76 5.18 2.76
CA GLY A 34 3.86 5.39 1.31
C GLY A 34 4.81 4.38 0.69
N TYR A 35 5.25 4.68 -0.51
CA TYR A 35 6.12 3.79 -1.28
C TYR A 35 7.46 4.49 -1.56
N ASP A 36 8.56 3.77 -1.32
CA ASP A 36 9.90 4.29 -1.59
C ASP A 36 10.32 4.11 -3.05
N GLU A 37 9.55 3.34 -3.81
CA GLU A 37 9.68 3.18 -5.25
C GLU A 37 8.31 3.35 -5.91
N ASP A 38 8.26 3.18 -7.23
CA ASP A 38 7.01 3.33 -7.97
C ASP A 38 5.97 2.31 -7.50
N PHE A 39 4.76 2.78 -7.24
CA PHE A 39 3.62 1.90 -6.96
C PHE A 39 3.18 1.22 -8.26
N VAL A 40 3.22 -0.10 -8.26
CA VAL A 40 2.82 -0.89 -9.43
C VAL A 40 1.35 -1.28 -9.30
N PHE A 41 0.61 -1.07 -10.37
CA PHE A 41 -0.81 -1.35 -10.44
C PHE A 41 -1.15 -1.96 -11.80
N VAL A 42 -1.83 -3.10 -11.77
CA VAL A 42 -2.29 -3.77 -13.00
C VAL A 42 -3.81 -3.85 -12.97
N SER A 43 -4.44 -3.51 -14.08
CA SER A 43 -5.89 -3.56 -14.23
C SER A 43 -6.27 -4.33 -15.49
N GLU A 44 -7.51 -4.82 -15.53
CA GLU A 44 -8.07 -5.42 -16.73
C GLU A 44 -8.59 -4.32 -17.64
N ASP A 45 -8.12 -4.28 -18.89
CA ASP A 45 -8.50 -3.24 -19.85
C ASP A 45 -10.02 -3.15 -20.06
N THR A 46 -10.69 -4.30 -20.05
CA THR A 46 -12.14 -4.35 -20.23
C THR A 46 -12.94 -3.83 -19.03
N LYS A 47 -12.28 -3.61 -17.88
CA LYS A 47 -12.92 -3.21 -16.63
C LYS A 47 -12.56 -1.81 -16.17
N ILE A 48 -11.91 -1.01 -17.02
CA ILE A 48 -11.47 0.35 -16.66
C ILE A 48 -12.64 1.22 -16.18
N SER A 49 -13.80 1.11 -16.82
CA SER A 49 -14.99 1.88 -16.45
C SER A 49 -15.73 1.33 -15.22
N CYS A 50 -15.39 0.13 -14.77
CA CYS A 50 -16.02 -0.54 -13.63
C CYS A 50 -14.96 -1.11 -12.70
N PRO A 51 -14.19 -0.26 -12.00
CA PRO A 51 -13.04 -0.72 -11.20
C PRO A 51 -13.40 -1.68 -10.07
N LEU A 52 -14.63 -1.63 -9.55
CA LEU A 52 -15.07 -2.56 -8.49
C LEU A 52 -15.26 -3.99 -9.01
N GLU A 53 -15.41 -4.16 -10.32
CA GLU A 53 -15.52 -5.47 -10.96
C GLU A 53 -14.19 -6.00 -11.45
N ASP A 54 -13.12 -5.19 -11.37
CA ASP A 54 -11.78 -5.56 -11.82
C ASP A 54 -11.07 -6.34 -10.73
N LYS A 55 -11.11 -7.66 -10.82
CA LYS A 55 -10.49 -8.55 -9.83
C LYS A 55 -8.97 -8.44 -9.83
N THR A 56 -8.38 -8.16 -10.99
CA THR A 56 -6.93 -7.95 -11.10
C THR A 56 -6.52 -6.70 -10.33
N ALA A 57 -7.23 -5.60 -10.56
CA ALA A 57 -6.98 -4.35 -9.85
C ALA A 57 -7.14 -4.51 -8.33
N GLN A 58 -8.13 -5.27 -7.89
CA GLN A 58 -8.40 -5.49 -6.47
C GLN A 58 -7.23 -6.18 -5.75
N LEU A 59 -6.46 -7.03 -6.44
CA LEU A 59 -5.28 -7.65 -5.83
C LEU A 59 -4.27 -6.62 -5.34
N PHE A 60 -4.24 -5.45 -5.98
CA PHE A 60 -3.37 -4.33 -5.59
C PHE A 60 -4.09 -3.35 -4.67
N LEU A 61 -5.36 -3.08 -4.93
CA LEU A 61 -6.13 -2.05 -4.20
C LEU A 61 -6.57 -2.51 -2.82
N GLU A 62 -6.99 -3.76 -2.65
CA GLU A 62 -7.42 -4.26 -1.33
C GLU A 62 -6.34 -4.13 -0.26
N PRO A 63 -5.10 -4.62 -0.50
CA PRO A 63 -4.05 -4.42 0.48
C PRO A 63 -3.75 -2.96 0.76
N SER A 64 -3.73 -2.14 -0.29
CA SER A 64 -3.49 -0.71 -0.15
C SER A 64 -4.59 -0.04 0.68
N ASN A 65 -5.84 -0.37 0.42
CA ASN A 65 -6.98 0.18 1.17
C ASN A 65 -6.99 -0.29 2.63
N GLN A 66 -6.36 -1.42 2.94
CA GLN A 66 -6.28 -1.94 4.31
C GLN A 66 -5.56 -0.98 5.25
N VAL A 67 -4.65 -0.14 4.73
CA VAL A 67 -4.03 0.92 5.53
C VAL A 67 -5.09 1.85 6.09
N VAL A 68 -5.94 2.39 5.22
CA VAL A 68 -7.00 3.33 5.62
C VAL A 68 -8.00 2.66 6.56
N ILE A 69 -8.45 1.46 6.21
CA ILE A 69 -9.41 0.70 7.02
C ILE A 69 -8.86 0.48 8.43
N SER A 70 -7.61 0.07 8.55
CA SER A 70 -6.98 -0.18 9.86
C SER A 70 -6.84 1.11 10.67
N LEU A 71 -6.44 2.21 10.04
CA LEU A 71 -6.34 3.51 10.70
C LEU A 71 -7.71 3.97 11.22
N LEU A 72 -8.77 3.80 10.43
CA LEU A 72 -10.11 4.17 10.82
C LEU A 72 -10.65 3.32 11.98
N LYS A 73 -10.15 2.08 12.11
CA LYS A 73 -10.50 1.19 13.22
C LYS A 73 -9.68 1.46 14.49
N GLY A 74 -8.78 2.43 14.45
CA GLY A 74 -8.00 2.82 15.62
C GLY A 74 -6.66 2.10 15.78
N HIS A 75 -6.21 1.36 14.77
CA HIS A 75 -4.88 0.75 14.83
C HIS A 75 -3.78 1.80 14.65
N THR A 76 -2.61 1.52 15.21
CA THR A 76 -1.44 2.40 15.03
C THR A 76 -1.00 2.43 13.57
N PRO A 77 -0.28 3.49 13.13
CA PRO A 77 0.24 3.53 11.76
C PRO A 77 1.13 2.33 11.42
N SER A 78 2.03 1.95 12.32
CA SER A 78 2.90 0.79 12.14
C SER A 78 2.10 -0.50 11.99
N GLU A 79 1.09 -0.70 12.82
CA GLU A 79 0.22 -1.87 12.74
C GLU A 79 -0.64 -1.86 11.47
N SER A 80 -1.13 -0.68 11.07
CA SER A 80 -1.90 -0.52 9.84
C SER A 80 -1.05 -0.88 8.60
N ASN A 81 0.21 -0.44 8.58
CA ASN A 81 1.16 -0.80 7.53
C ASN A 81 1.39 -2.32 7.49
N LYS A 82 1.57 -2.93 8.67
CA LYS A 82 1.77 -4.37 8.79
C LYS A 82 0.57 -5.16 8.26
N ARG A 83 -0.65 -4.74 8.62
CA ARG A 83 -1.89 -5.38 8.15
C ARG A 83 -2.03 -5.30 6.64
N SER A 84 -1.67 -4.16 6.05
CA SER A 84 -1.66 -3.98 4.61
C SER A 84 -0.67 -4.94 3.95
N LYS A 85 0.54 -5.03 4.48
CA LYS A 85 1.57 -5.94 3.96
C LYS A 85 1.16 -7.41 4.09
N GLU A 86 0.47 -7.78 5.16
CA GLU A 86 -0.07 -9.13 5.31
C GLU A 86 -1.14 -9.42 4.26
N ALA A 87 -1.94 -8.42 3.88
CA ALA A 87 -2.92 -8.57 2.80
C ALA A 87 -2.26 -8.79 1.44
N TYR A 88 -1.18 -8.06 1.14
CA TYR A 88 -0.37 -8.33 -0.06
C TYR A 88 0.16 -9.76 -0.05
N LYS A 89 0.68 -10.19 1.09
CA LYS A 89 1.23 -11.54 1.24
C LYS A 89 0.17 -12.61 1.01
N ARG A 90 -1.04 -12.42 1.54
CA ARG A 90 -2.16 -13.35 1.31
C ARG A 90 -2.52 -13.43 -0.18
N ASN A 91 -2.56 -12.28 -0.86
CA ASN A 91 -2.84 -12.26 -2.29
C ASN A 91 -1.74 -12.96 -3.10
N ILE A 92 -0.48 -12.75 -2.74
CA ILE A 92 0.64 -13.45 -3.37
C ILE A 92 0.50 -14.96 -3.18
N GLN A 93 0.19 -15.41 -1.97
CA GLN A 93 0.01 -16.83 -1.66
C GLN A 93 -1.16 -17.44 -2.46
N LYS A 94 -2.26 -16.70 -2.60
CA LYS A 94 -3.39 -17.11 -3.45
C LYS A 94 -2.95 -17.37 -4.88
N LEU A 95 -2.16 -16.45 -5.44
CA LEU A 95 -1.70 -16.56 -6.83
C LEU A 95 -0.68 -17.69 -7.02
N MET A 96 -0.01 -18.08 -5.94
CA MET A 96 0.93 -19.20 -5.97
C MET A 96 0.23 -20.57 -5.87
N SER A 97 -1.08 -20.59 -5.64
CA SER A 97 -1.82 -21.85 -5.54
C SER A 97 -1.92 -22.53 -6.90
N SER A 98 -2.08 -23.86 -6.88
CA SER A 98 -2.18 -24.67 -8.09
C SER A 98 -3.42 -24.37 -8.94
N SER A 99 -4.41 -23.71 -8.36
CA SER A 99 -5.65 -23.33 -9.06
C SER A 99 -5.53 -21.99 -9.82
N SER A 100 -4.44 -21.26 -9.64
CA SER A 100 -4.26 -19.98 -10.32
C SER A 100 -3.94 -20.16 -11.80
N SER A 101 -4.44 -19.24 -12.63
CA SER A 101 -4.14 -19.22 -14.06
C SER A 101 -2.70 -18.72 -14.30
N LYS A 102 -2.18 -18.97 -15.50
CA LYS A 102 -0.86 -18.47 -15.89
C LYS A 102 -0.80 -16.95 -15.82
N GLY A 103 -1.86 -16.27 -16.25
CA GLY A 103 -1.94 -14.81 -16.19
C GLY A 103 -1.88 -14.29 -14.74
N ASP A 104 -2.53 -14.98 -13.81
CA ASP A 104 -2.49 -14.62 -12.39
C ASP A 104 -1.08 -14.76 -11.82
N VAL A 105 -0.37 -15.83 -12.17
CA VAL A 105 1.00 -16.07 -11.71
C VAL A 105 1.93 -14.94 -12.18
N GLU A 106 1.71 -14.38 -13.36
CA GLU A 106 2.51 -13.27 -13.89
C GLU A 106 2.35 -11.98 -13.09
N LEU A 107 1.32 -11.87 -12.25
CA LEU A 107 1.10 -10.70 -11.39
C LEU A 107 1.93 -10.78 -10.10
N ILE A 108 2.44 -11.94 -9.74
CA ILE A 108 3.18 -12.13 -8.48
C ILE A 108 4.35 -11.16 -8.32
N PRO A 109 5.24 -10.99 -9.31
CA PRO A 109 6.34 -10.04 -9.16
C PRO A 109 5.89 -8.61 -8.87
N ASN A 110 4.77 -8.18 -9.45
CA ASN A 110 4.24 -6.84 -9.25
C ASN A 110 3.72 -6.66 -7.81
N LEU A 111 3.01 -7.66 -7.28
CA LEU A 111 2.54 -7.62 -5.90
C LEU A 111 3.70 -7.68 -4.90
N VAL A 112 4.72 -8.48 -5.18
CA VAL A 112 5.92 -8.55 -4.34
C VAL A 112 6.63 -7.20 -4.32
N TRP A 113 6.69 -6.51 -5.47
CA TRP A 113 7.27 -5.17 -5.57
C TRP A 113 6.58 -4.19 -4.62
N ASP A 114 5.24 -4.11 -4.70
CA ASP A 114 4.48 -3.21 -3.84
C ASP A 114 4.62 -3.59 -2.36
N TYR A 115 4.59 -4.89 -2.05
CA TYR A 115 4.81 -5.39 -0.70
C TYR A 115 6.15 -4.94 -0.13
N MET A 116 7.21 -5.04 -0.93
CA MET A 116 8.57 -4.71 -0.48
C MET A 116 8.79 -3.21 -0.31
N HIS A 117 8.12 -2.40 -1.12
CA HIS A 117 8.38 -0.96 -1.19
C HIS A 117 7.38 -0.10 -0.42
N GLN A 118 6.37 -0.69 0.22
CA GLN A 118 5.50 0.04 1.13
C GLN A 118 6.20 0.20 2.48
N VAL A 119 6.34 1.44 2.92
CA VAL A 119 7.07 1.77 4.14
C VAL A 119 6.23 2.68 5.04
N CYS A 120 6.50 2.60 6.33
CA CYS A 120 5.91 3.47 7.35
C CYS A 120 7.04 4.27 7.99
N LEU A 121 6.95 5.59 7.86
CA LEU A 121 7.92 6.51 8.45
C LEU A 121 7.29 7.17 9.67
N GLU A 122 7.98 7.11 10.80
CA GLU A 122 7.54 7.73 12.05
C GLU A 122 8.67 8.60 12.60
N PRO A 123 8.34 9.61 13.43
CA PRO A 123 9.37 10.38 14.10
C PRO A 123 10.24 9.47 14.98
N LEU A 124 11.51 9.81 15.08
CA LEU A 124 12.41 9.07 15.96
C LEU A 124 11.92 9.16 17.41
N ALA A 125 11.87 8.01 18.09
CA ALA A 125 11.52 7.99 19.50
C ALA A 125 12.63 8.66 20.32
N ASN A 126 12.22 9.50 21.26
CA ASN A 126 13.14 10.16 22.18
C ASN A 126 13.22 9.39 23.50
#